data_56386698f6c9fcd1bdda681d4fbf4ea1
#
_entry.id   56386698f6c9fcd1bdda681d4fbf4ea1
#
_cell.length_a   1.000
_cell.length_b   1.000
_cell.length_c   1.000
_cell.angle_alpha   90.00
_cell.angle_beta   90.00
_cell.angle_gamma   90.00
#
_symmetry.space_group_name_H-M   'P 1'
#
loop_
_entity.id
_entity.type
_entity.pdbx_description
1 polymer ?
#
loop_
_entity_poly.entity_id
_entity_poly.type
_entity_poly.pdbx_seq_one_letter_code
_entity_poly.pdbx_strand_id
1 'polypeptide(L)'
;MLLAVVTNHIQKQAAAGYWQILGNCLVSSLGYIVFLYFAANCVQGRWLANLVPVFYGLSVGAKVTVLLYQHGLGAGGYVLICVLIPRFFQLILLVSACGQAARLSQSISTQKPVGEQSFLLFGAAAAVLSMAEALVVSRFTGLLAYL
;
A
#
# COMPACT_ATOMS: atom_id res chain seq x y z
N MET A 1 10.44 21.02 1.20
CA MET A 1 9.13 20.93 0.52
C MET A 1 8.48 19.55 0.67
N LEU A 2 9.14 18.43 0.33
CA LEU A 2 8.62 17.05 0.50
C LEU A 2 8.23 16.72 1.94
N LEU A 3 9.06 17.05 2.93
CA LEU A 3 8.79 16.85 4.36
C LEU A 3 7.48 17.53 4.80
N ALA A 4 7.25 18.77 4.40
CA ALA A 4 6.03 19.51 4.74
C ALA A 4 4.76 18.87 4.17
N VAL A 5 4.84 18.31 2.96
CA VAL A 5 3.70 17.62 2.33
C VAL A 5 3.37 16.32 3.07
N VAL A 6 4.40 15.53 3.43
CA VAL A 6 4.23 14.27 4.17
C VAL A 6 3.72 14.54 5.59
N THR A 7 4.25 15.56 6.27
CA THR A 7 3.81 15.98 7.61
C THR A 7 2.33 16.39 7.61
N ASN A 8 1.92 17.25 6.66
CA ASN A 8 0.52 17.65 6.51
C ASN A 8 -0.41 16.46 6.23
N HIS A 9 0.07 15.48 5.47
CA HIS A 9 -0.71 14.27 5.17
C HIS A 9 -0.91 13.41 6.43
N ILE A 10 0.14 13.24 7.25
CA ILE A 10 0.09 12.48 8.51
C ILE A 10 -0.80 13.19 9.53
N GLN A 11 -0.67 14.52 9.70
CA GLN A 11 -1.52 15.30 10.60
C GLN A 11 -2.99 15.28 10.19
N LYS A 12 -3.28 15.36 8.89
CA LYS A 12 -4.64 15.19 8.37
C LYS A 12 -5.18 13.78 8.62
N GLN A 13 -4.35 12.75 8.54
CA GLN A 13 -4.77 11.39 8.87
C GLN A 13 -5.03 11.20 10.37
N ALA A 14 -4.24 11.82 11.24
CA ALA A 14 -4.44 11.75 12.69
C ALA A 14 -5.74 12.45 13.14
N ALA A 15 -6.14 13.53 12.46
CA ALA A 15 -7.39 14.24 12.71
C ALA A 15 -8.60 13.68 11.94
N ALA A 16 -8.36 12.73 11.02
CA ALA A 16 -9.38 12.18 10.12
C ALA A 16 -10.22 11.11 10.82
N GLY A 17 -11.53 11.15 10.62
CA GLY A 17 -12.41 10.07 11.05
C GLY A 17 -12.10 8.75 10.34
N TYR A 18 -12.52 7.63 10.94
CA TYR A 18 -12.32 6.27 10.41
C TYR A 18 -12.58 6.14 8.89
N TRP A 19 -13.67 6.74 8.41
CA TRP A 19 -14.06 6.68 6.99
C TRP A 19 -13.06 7.35 6.05
N GLN A 20 -12.43 8.45 6.48
CA GLN A 20 -11.39 9.11 5.68
C GLN A 20 -10.11 8.28 5.63
N ILE A 21 -9.72 7.68 6.76
CA ILE A 21 -8.55 6.78 6.83
C ILE A 21 -8.78 5.58 5.92
N LEU A 22 -9.95 4.96 6.04
CA LEU A 22 -10.35 3.81 5.20
C LEU A 22 -10.34 4.17 3.72
N GLY A 23 -10.93 5.30 3.35
CA GLY A 23 -10.96 5.77 1.96
C GLY A 23 -9.55 5.95 1.38
N ASN A 24 -8.65 6.59 2.13
CA ASN A 24 -7.27 6.80 1.70
C ASN A 24 -6.49 5.48 1.56
N CYS A 25 -6.68 4.54 2.50
CA CYS A 25 -6.05 3.22 2.43
C CYS A 25 -6.58 2.41 1.24
N LEU A 26 -7.90 2.42 1.01
CA LEU A 26 -8.54 1.72 -0.11
C LEU A 26 -8.08 2.30 -1.46
N VAL A 27 -8.14 3.62 -1.63
CA VAL A 27 -7.73 4.26 -2.88
C VAL A 27 -6.26 3.97 -3.19
N SER A 28 -5.39 4.03 -2.18
CA SER A 28 -3.97 3.72 -2.35
C SER A 28 -3.76 2.26 -2.75
N SER A 29 -4.36 1.31 -2.04
CA SER A 29 -4.16 -0.13 -2.28
C SER A 29 -4.78 -0.58 -3.60
N LEU A 30 -6.01 -0.15 -3.90
CA LEU A 30 -6.67 -0.47 -5.16
C LEU A 30 -5.98 0.19 -6.34
N GLY A 31 -5.45 1.42 -6.16
CA GLY A 31 -4.70 2.11 -7.21
C GLY A 31 -3.50 1.31 -7.70
N TYR A 32 -2.75 0.66 -6.81
CA TYR A 32 -1.64 -0.22 -7.20
C TYR A 32 -2.13 -1.46 -7.97
N ILE A 33 -3.24 -2.06 -7.57
CA ILE A 33 -3.79 -3.25 -8.26
C ILE A 33 -4.33 -2.90 -9.64
N VAL A 34 -5.05 -1.77 -9.75
CA VAL A 34 -5.51 -1.25 -11.04
C VAL A 34 -4.33 -0.95 -11.96
N PHE A 35 -3.28 -0.31 -11.45
CA PHE A 35 -2.06 -0.06 -12.21
C PHE A 35 -1.41 -1.37 -12.69
N LEU A 36 -1.33 -2.39 -11.83
CA LEU A 36 -0.80 -3.70 -12.19
C LEU A 36 -1.66 -4.40 -13.24
N TYR A 37 -2.98 -4.25 -13.18
CA TYR A 37 -3.88 -4.77 -14.20
C TYR A 37 -3.61 -4.14 -15.58
N PHE A 38 -3.44 -2.81 -15.63
CA PHE A 38 -3.05 -2.14 -16.86
C PHE A 38 -1.64 -2.56 -17.33
N ALA A 39 -0.68 -2.65 -16.41
CA ALA A 39 0.65 -3.13 -16.74
C ALA A 39 0.63 -4.55 -17.30
N ALA A 40 -0.22 -5.44 -16.76
CA ALA A 40 -0.36 -6.80 -17.24
C ALA A 40 -0.82 -6.88 -18.71
N ASN A 41 -1.62 -5.90 -19.17
CA ASN A 41 -2.09 -5.81 -20.54
C ASN A 41 -1.10 -5.15 -21.52
N CYS A 42 0.07 -4.70 -21.04
CA CYS A 42 1.12 -4.12 -21.87
C CYS A 42 2.22 -5.15 -22.17
N VAL A 43 2.79 -5.09 -23.39
CA VAL A 43 3.91 -5.96 -23.78
C VAL A 43 5.14 -5.78 -22.87
N GLN A 44 5.37 -4.56 -22.39
CA GLN A 44 6.45 -4.23 -21.44
C GLN A 44 6.02 -4.30 -19.97
N GLY A 45 4.86 -4.88 -19.69
CA GLY A 45 4.24 -4.89 -18.36
C GLY A 45 5.08 -5.57 -17.28
N ARG A 46 5.94 -6.52 -17.65
CA ARG A 46 6.88 -7.15 -16.72
C ARG A 46 7.82 -6.14 -16.04
N TRP A 47 8.35 -5.17 -16.80
CA TRP A 47 9.22 -4.14 -16.25
C TRP A 47 8.44 -3.15 -15.37
N LEU A 48 7.27 -2.75 -15.83
CA LEU A 48 6.38 -1.85 -15.08
C LEU A 48 5.90 -2.48 -13.78
N ALA A 49 5.56 -3.76 -13.78
CA ALA A 49 5.14 -4.49 -12.58
C ALA A 49 6.24 -4.51 -11.51
N ASN A 50 7.51 -4.68 -11.88
CA ASN A 50 8.63 -4.70 -10.94
C ASN A 50 8.91 -3.34 -10.29
N LEU A 51 8.50 -2.23 -10.89
CA LEU A 51 8.66 -0.89 -10.32
C LEU A 51 7.68 -0.64 -9.15
N VAL A 52 6.53 -1.29 -9.16
CA VAL A 52 5.48 -1.06 -8.15
C VAL A 52 5.94 -1.34 -6.71
N PRO A 53 6.59 -2.50 -6.39
CA PRO A 53 7.10 -2.74 -5.04
C PRO A 53 8.15 -1.72 -4.59
N VAL A 54 8.96 -1.20 -5.52
CA VAL A 54 9.97 -0.19 -5.25
C VAL A 54 9.31 1.12 -4.80
N PHE A 55 8.35 1.63 -5.58
CA PHE A 55 7.60 2.84 -5.22
C PHE A 55 6.81 2.66 -3.93
N TYR A 56 6.22 1.48 -3.73
CA TYR A 56 5.53 1.17 -2.48
C TYR A 56 6.49 1.20 -1.29
N GLY A 57 7.64 0.55 -1.39
CA GLY A 57 8.67 0.55 -0.35
C GLY A 57 9.19 1.94 -0.02
N LEU A 58 9.44 2.78 -1.03
CA LEU A 58 9.83 4.18 -0.85
C LEU A 58 8.75 4.99 -0.11
N SER A 59 7.47 4.79 -0.46
CA SER A 59 6.35 5.46 0.20
C SER A 59 6.25 5.08 1.68
N VAL A 60 6.41 3.80 2.01
CA VAL A 60 6.40 3.31 3.39
C VAL A 60 7.62 3.83 4.16
N GLY A 61 8.81 3.75 3.56
CA GLY A 61 10.05 4.24 4.16
C GLY A 61 9.99 5.73 4.48
N ALA A 62 9.46 6.55 3.57
CA ALA A 62 9.27 7.98 3.80
C ALA A 62 8.35 8.26 4.99
N LYS A 63 7.23 7.53 5.12
CA LYS A 63 6.30 7.67 6.26
C LYS A 63 6.97 7.31 7.58
N VAL A 64 7.69 6.19 7.62
CA VAL A 64 8.44 5.74 8.81
C VAL A 64 9.49 6.77 9.23
N THR A 65 10.27 7.27 8.27
CA THR A 65 11.31 8.28 8.55
C THR A 65 10.71 9.55 9.13
N VAL A 66 9.61 10.05 8.56
CA VAL A 66 8.95 11.27 9.06
C VAL A 66 8.41 11.07 10.48
N LEU A 67 7.75 9.94 10.75
CA LEU A 67 7.22 9.63 12.08
C LEU A 67 8.33 9.55 13.14
N LEU A 68 9.43 8.87 12.84
CA LEU A 68 10.57 8.77 13.74
C LEU A 68 11.28 10.13 13.93
N TYR A 69 11.32 10.96 12.90
CA TYR A 69 11.90 12.30 13.00
C TYR A 69 11.07 13.24 13.88
N GLN A 70 9.74 13.15 13.82
CA GLN A 70 8.83 14.03 14.56
C GLN A 70 8.66 13.62 16.03
N HIS A 71 8.55 12.32 16.31
CA HIS A 71 8.21 11.79 17.63
C HIS A 71 9.36 11.03 18.29
N GLY A 72 10.53 10.97 17.64
CA GLY A 72 11.70 10.25 18.15
C GLY A 72 11.49 8.74 18.27
N LEU A 73 12.35 8.10 19.05
CA LEU A 73 12.29 6.65 19.29
C LEU A 73 11.03 6.20 20.07
N GLY A 74 10.36 7.12 20.79
CA GLY A 74 9.11 6.82 21.49
C GLY A 74 7.98 6.35 20.54
N ALA A 75 7.98 6.85 19.30
CA ALA A 75 7.02 6.41 18.29
C ALA A 75 7.31 5.01 17.71
N GLY A 76 8.42 4.36 18.07
CA GLY A 76 8.84 3.08 17.50
C GLY A 76 7.77 1.98 17.63
N GLY A 77 7.09 1.90 18.77
CA GLY A 77 6.00 0.96 18.98
C GLY A 77 4.81 1.21 18.03
N TYR A 78 4.41 2.47 17.87
CA TYR A 78 3.36 2.85 16.94
C TYR A 78 3.74 2.54 15.48
N VAL A 79 4.96 2.88 15.07
CA VAL A 79 5.47 2.61 13.73
C VAL A 79 5.45 1.11 13.44
N LEU A 80 5.90 0.29 14.39
CA LEU A 80 5.94 -1.16 14.23
C LEU A 80 4.53 -1.75 14.08
N ILE A 81 3.61 -1.41 14.97
CA ILE A 81 2.27 -2.02 15.01
C ILE A 81 1.35 -1.45 13.93
N CYS A 82 1.31 -0.12 13.78
CA CYS A 82 0.32 0.55 12.92
C CYS A 82 0.80 0.73 11.48
N VAL A 83 2.13 0.76 11.25
CA VAL A 83 2.67 1.00 9.92
C VAL A 83 3.33 -0.27 9.35
N LEU A 84 4.29 -0.86 10.04
CA LEU A 84 5.10 -1.96 9.48
C LEU A 84 4.30 -3.25 9.33
N ILE A 85 3.54 -3.68 10.35
CA ILE A 85 2.82 -4.96 10.28
C ILE A 85 1.78 -4.97 9.14
N PRO A 86 0.81 -4.05 9.05
CA PRO A 86 -0.17 -4.09 7.97
C PRO A 86 0.46 -3.87 6.59
N ARG A 87 1.50 -3.03 6.49
CA ARG A 87 2.21 -2.79 5.23
C ARG A 87 3.03 -3.98 4.76
N PHE A 88 3.53 -4.80 5.67
CA PHE A 88 4.23 -6.03 5.32
C PHE A 88 3.30 -7.02 4.62
N PHE A 89 2.07 -7.22 5.13
CA PHE A 89 1.08 -8.08 4.48
C PHE A 89 0.64 -7.52 3.11
N GLN A 90 0.47 -6.20 3.01
CA GLN A 90 0.18 -5.55 1.72
C GLN A 90 1.32 -5.73 0.73
N LEU A 91 2.58 -5.67 1.17
CA LEU A 91 3.75 -5.90 0.31
C LEU A 91 3.77 -7.33 -0.24
N ILE A 92 3.50 -8.34 0.59
CA ILE A 92 3.43 -9.74 0.14
C ILE A 92 2.35 -9.91 -0.93
N LEU A 93 1.16 -9.34 -0.70
CA LEU A 93 0.06 -9.37 -1.65
C LEU A 93 0.45 -8.67 -2.96
N LEU A 94 1.09 -7.51 -2.87
CA LEU A 94 1.54 -6.73 -4.02
C LEU A 94 2.58 -7.46 -4.85
N VAL A 95 3.58 -8.09 -4.20
CA VAL A 95 4.61 -8.90 -4.88
C VAL A 95 3.97 -10.09 -5.58
N SER A 96 3.00 -10.75 -4.95
CA SER A 96 2.24 -11.84 -5.57
C SER A 96 1.46 -11.36 -6.80
N ALA A 97 0.81 -10.21 -6.71
CA ALA A 97 0.10 -9.59 -7.84
C ALA A 97 1.06 -9.18 -8.97
N CYS A 98 2.26 -8.67 -8.65
CA CYS A 98 3.31 -8.38 -9.64
C CYS A 98 3.76 -9.64 -10.37
N GLY A 99 3.93 -10.75 -9.67
CA GLY A 99 4.25 -12.05 -10.27
C GLY A 99 3.19 -12.52 -11.27
N GLN A 100 1.92 -12.35 -10.92
CA GLN A 100 0.81 -12.66 -11.82
C GLN A 100 0.75 -11.71 -13.03
N ALA A 101 0.94 -10.40 -12.81
CA ALA A 101 0.99 -9.41 -13.88
C ALA A 101 2.12 -9.72 -14.89
N ALA A 102 3.29 -10.10 -14.39
CA ALA A 102 4.42 -10.48 -15.24
C ALA A 102 4.12 -11.75 -16.07
N ARG A 103 3.46 -12.75 -15.49
CA ARG A 103 3.03 -13.97 -16.20
C ARG A 103 1.98 -13.68 -17.27
N LEU A 104 1.01 -12.81 -16.95
CA LEU A 104 -0.03 -12.37 -17.92
C LEU A 104 0.59 -11.61 -19.09
N SER A 105 1.49 -10.67 -18.83
CA SER A 105 2.21 -9.94 -19.87
C SER A 105 2.98 -10.88 -20.82
N GLN A 106 3.56 -11.97 -20.29
CA GLN A 106 4.21 -12.99 -21.11
C GLN A 106 3.20 -13.83 -21.91
N SER A 107 2.02 -14.12 -21.34
CA SER A 107 1.01 -14.94 -22.02
C SER A 107 0.35 -14.20 -23.19
N ILE A 108 0.24 -12.89 -23.11
CA ILE A 108 -0.20 -12.04 -24.24
C ILE A 108 0.75 -12.22 -25.42
N SER A 109 2.06 -12.27 -25.17
CA SER A 109 3.06 -12.55 -26.20
C SER A 109 2.94 -13.97 -26.80
N THR A 110 2.38 -14.93 -26.05
CA THR A 110 2.24 -16.34 -26.47
C THR A 110 0.81 -16.77 -26.83
N GLN A 111 -0.14 -15.82 -26.90
CA GLN A 111 -1.57 -16.04 -27.22
C GLN A 111 -2.29 -17.09 -26.35
N LYS A 112 -1.85 -17.33 -25.11
CA LYS A 112 -2.55 -18.23 -24.18
C LYS A 112 -3.50 -17.44 -23.28
N PRO A 113 -4.79 -17.80 -23.19
CA PRO A 113 -5.71 -17.14 -22.27
C PRO A 113 -5.31 -17.46 -20.83
N VAL A 114 -4.99 -16.43 -20.05
CA VAL A 114 -4.75 -16.53 -18.61
C VAL A 114 -5.87 -15.80 -17.88
N GLY A 115 -6.44 -16.46 -16.86
CA GLY A 115 -7.65 -16.01 -16.19
C GLY A 115 -7.52 -14.67 -15.49
N GLU A 116 -8.37 -13.73 -15.83
CA GLU A 116 -8.53 -12.42 -15.18
C GLU A 116 -9.02 -12.53 -13.73
N GLN A 117 -9.58 -13.68 -13.35
CA GLN A 117 -10.14 -13.94 -12.01
C GLN A 117 -9.14 -13.73 -10.88
N SER A 118 -7.83 -13.95 -11.14
CA SER A 118 -6.79 -13.73 -10.14
C SER A 118 -6.69 -12.28 -9.68
N PHE A 119 -6.91 -11.30 -10.56
CA PHE A 119 -6.85 -9.87 -10.19
C PHE A 119 -8.02 -9.43 -9.32
N LEU A 120 -9.20 -9.99 -9.52
CA LEU A 120 -10.36 -9.74 -8.66
C LEU A 120 -10.09 -10.25 -7.23
N LEU A 121 -9.46 -11.42 -7.08
CA LEU A 121 -9.06 -11.96 -5.78
C LEU A 121 -8.04 -11.06 -5.09
N PHE A 122 -7.03 -10.57 -5.82
CA PHE A 122 -6.07 -9.61 -5.26
C PHE A 122 -6.72 -8.29 -4.87
N GLY A 123 -7.67 -7.80 -5.65
CA GLY A 123 -8.46 -6.61 -5.32
C GLY A 123 -9.27 -6.79 -4.04
N ALA A 124 -9.97 -7.92 -3.90
CA ALA A 124 -10.73 -8.24 -2.70
C ALA A 124 -9.81 -8.38 -1.46
N ALA A 125 -8.68 -9.10 -1.59
CA ALA A 125 -7.71 -9.23 -0.51
C ALA A 125 -7.09 -7.89 -0.09
N ALA A 126 -6.79 -7.00 -1.06
CA ALA A 126 -6.30 -5.65 -0.77
C ALA A 126 -7.35 -4.81 -0.04
N ALA A 127 -8.63 -4.94 -0.39
CA ALA A 127 -9.70 -4.24 0.29
C ALA A 127 -9.83 -4.71 1.75
N VAL A 128 -9.79 -6.02 2.00
CA VAL A 128 -9.83 -6.58 3.36
C VAL A 128 -8.63 -6.11 4.19
N LEU A 129 -7.41 -6.14 3.63
CA LEU A 129 -6.22 -5.65 4.32
C LEU A 129 -6.30 -4.14 4.60
N SER A 130 -6.85 -3.35 3.70
CA SER A 130 -7.05 -1.90 3.90
C SER A 130 -8.08 -1.61 5.00
N MET A 131 -9.13 -2.43 5.13
CA MET A 131 -10.08 -2.34 6.24
C MET A 131 -9.41 -2.68 7.57
N ALA A 132 -8.60 -3.74 7.62
CA ALA A 132 -7.85 -4.11 8.81
C ALA A 132 -6.84 -3.02 9.21
N GLU A 133 -6.10 -2.44 8.24
CA GLU A 133 -5.19 -1.33 8.48
C GLU A 133 -5.94 -0.11 9.05
N ALA A 134 -7.07 0.27 8.47
CA ALA A 134 -7.87 1.40 8.94
C ALA A 134 -8.38 1.18 10.37
N LEU A 135 -8.78 -0.04 10.73
CA LEU A 135 -9.19 -0.39 12.09
C LEU A 135 -8.02 -0.25 13.07
N VAL A 136 -6.85 -0.80 12.73
CA VAL A 136 -5.66 -0.71 13.58
C VAL A 136 -5.25 0.75 13.76
N VAL A 137 -5.13 1.50 12.67
CA VAL A 137 -4.75 2.93 12.72
C VAL A 137 -5.75 3.72 13.55
N SER A 138 -7.07 3.54 13.35
CA SER A 138 -8.09 4.29 14.10
C SER A 138 -8.08 4.00 15.61
N ARG A 139 -7.71 2.78 16.01
CA ARG A 139 -7.63 2.41 17.43
C ARG A 139 -6.37 2.97 18.11
N PHE A 140 -5.28 3.08 17.39
CA PHE A 140 -3.99 3.48 17.94
C PHE A 140 -3.62 4.94 17.67
N THR A 141 -4.42 5.70 16.91
CA THR A 141 -4.19 7.15 16.72
C THR A 141 -4.23 7.94 18.03
N GLY A 142 -5.03 7.49 19.01
CA GLY A 142 -5.05 8.06 20.35
C GLY A 142 -3.71 7.97 21.08
N LEU A 143 -2.91 6.94 20.82
CA LEU A 143 -1.59 6.76 21.44
C LEU A 143 -0.56 7.82 20.97
N LEU A 144 -0.66 8.29 19.73
CA LEU A 144 0.21 9.36 19.21
C LEU A 144 -0.04 10.72 19.89
N ALA A 145 -1.22 10.94 20.45
CA ALA A 145 -1.55 12.18 21.17
C ALA A 145 -0.91 12.23 22.58
N TYR A 146 -0.43 11.10 23.08
CA TYR A 146 0.21 10.98 24.40
C TYR A 146 1.75 10.87 24.31
N LEU A 147 2.31 10.80 23.09
CA LEU A 147 3.76 10.78 22.81
C LEU A 147 4.26 12.18 22.42
#